data_ccff96b1465ab0d11045717382ef592d
#
_entry.id   ccff96b1465ab0d11045717382ef592d
#
_cell.length_a   1.000
_cell.length_b   1.000
_cell.length_c   1.000
_cell.angle_alpha   90.00
_cell.angle_beta   90.00
_cell.angle_gamma   90.00
#
_symmetry.space_group_name_H-M   'P 1'
#
loop_
_entity.id
_entity.type
_entity.pdbx_description
1 polymer ?
#
loop_
_entity_poly.entity_id
_entity_poly.type
_entity_poly.pdbx_seq_one_letter_code
_entity_poly.pdbx_strand_id
1 'polypeptide(L)'
;MTELSGKNAIVTGSTSGIGLGIATSLAKAGVNVMLNGLGDADEIEKTRADLEKETGVTVLYHGANMLAPAEIHDMVQETEKQLGSVDILVNNAGIQHVSPIEDFPDAKWDAIIGINLSSSFHTIKAAVPYMKKQGWGRI
;
A
#
# COMPACT_ATOMS: atom_id res chain seq x y z
N MET A 1 12.16 16.74 12.37
CA MET A 1 11.16 17.02 11.32
C MET A 1 11.83 16.85 9.96
N THR A 2 11.18 16.20 9.03
CA THR A 2 11.67 15.99 7.66
C THR A 2 10.78 16.73 6.66
N GLU A 3 11.23 16.86 5.41
CA GLU A 3 10.40 17.40 4.32
C GLU A 3 9.14 16.57 4.06
N LEU A 4 9.13 15.31 4.49
CA LEU A 4 7.99 14.41 4.35
C LEU A 4 7.03 14.47 5.54
N SER A 5 7.41 15.13 6.63
CA SER A 5 6.58 15.22 7.84
C SER A 5 5.18 15.77 7.53
N GLY A 6 4.14 15.08 7.98
CA GLY A 6 2.75 15.43 7.70
C GLY A 6 2.19 14.96 6.36
N LYS A 7 3.02 14.34 5.51
CA LYS A 7 2.54 13.69 4.27
C LYS A 7 1.80 12.40 4.60
N ASN A 8 1.03 11.89 3.64
CA ASN A 8 0.23 10.68 3.77
C ASN A 8 0.62 9.68 2.66
N ALA A 9 0.94 8.47 3.06
CA ALA A 9 1.42 7.41 2.16
C ALA A 9 0.49 6.20 2.16
N ILE A 10 0.41 5.56 1.00
CA ILE A 10 -0.13 4.21 0.86
C ILE A 10 1.04 3.30 0.49
N VAL A 11 1.20 2.18 1.19
CA VAL A 11 2.19 1.15 0.85
C VAL A 11 1.45 -0.17 0.66
N THR A 12 1.39 -0.66 -0.58
CA THR A 12 0.73 -1.95 -0.85
C THR A 12 1.61 -3.10 -0.38
N GLY A 13 0.98 -4.19 0.11
CA GLY A 13 1.71 -5.35 0.62
C GLY A 13 2.60 -5.02 1.82
N SER A 14 2.12 -4.22 2.76
CA SER A 14 2.93 -3.64 3.84
C SER A 14 2.66 -4.20 5.24
N THR A 15 1.92 -5.30 5.36
CA THR A 15 1.69 -5.95 6.66
C THR A 15 2.86 -6.82 7.14
N SER A 16 3.85 -7.02 6.30
CA SER A 16 5.06 -7.80 6.59
C SER A 16 6.20 -7.46 5.62
N GLY A 17 7.38 -8.01 5.87
CA GLY A 17 8.51 -7.99 4.94
C GLY A 17 8.98 -6.61 4.52
N ILE A 18 9.36 -6.48 3.25
CA ILE A 18 9.91 -5.25 2.67
C ILE A 18 8.89 -4.10 2.75
N GLY A 19 7.62 -4.37 2.44
CA GLY A 19 6.57 -3.36 2.52
C GLY A 19 6.41 -2.77 3.92
N LEU A 20 6.45 -3.59 4.97
CA LEU A 20 6.41 -3.11 6.35
C LEU A 20 7.67 -2.30 6.70
N GLY A 21 8.83 -2.70 6.20
CA GLY A 21 10.07 -1.94 6.37
C GLY A 21 9.98 -0.54 5.75
N ILE A 22 9.42 -0.44 4.55
CA ILE A 22 9.18 0.84 3.87
C ILE A 22 8.19 1.69 4.68
N ALA A 23 7.05 1.11 5.07
CA ALA A 23 6.03 1.79 5.87
C ALA A 23 6.61 2.32 7.19
N THR A 24 7.42 1.51 7.86
CA THR A 24 8.12 1.89 9.11
C THR A 24 9.07 3.06 8.89
N SER A 25 9.85 3.04 7.82
CA SER A 25 10.78 4.12 7.50
C SER A 25 10.04 5.44 7.21
N LEU A 26 8.93 5.37 6.47
CA LEU A 26 8.08 6.54 6.21
C LEU A 26 7.46 7.07 7.50
N ALA A 27 6.92 6.20 8.35
CA ALA A 27 6.34 6.58 9.62
C ALA A 27 7.36 7.26 10.54
N LYS A 28 8.59 6.74 10.62
CA LYS A 28 9.69 7.36 11.36
C LYS A 28 10.11 8.73 10.80
N ALA A 29 9.85 8.98 9.53
CA ALA A 29 10.05 10.29 8.89
C ALA A 29 8.88 11.26 9.10
N GLY A 30 7.86 10.87 9.86
CA GLY A 30 6.68 11.71 10.15
C GLY A 30 5.55 11.60 9.15
N VAL A 31 5.54 10.57 8.31
CA VAL A 31 4.50 10.31 7.32
C VAL A 31 3.41 9.44 7.93
N ASN A 32 2.14 9.85 7.78
CA ASN A 32 1.02 8.97 8.08
C ASN A 32 0.92 7.86 7.03
N VAL A 33 0.57 6.65 7.44
CA VAL A 33 0.64 5.49 6.54
C VAL A 33 -0.66 4.70 6.52
N MET A 34 -1.15 4.42 5.33
CA MET A 34 -2.14 3.37 5.08
C MET A 34 -1.40 2.07 4.77
N LEU A 35 -1.47 1.12 5.69
CA LEU A 35 -1.00 -0.25 5.48
C LEU A 35 -2.01 -1.03 4.62
N ASN A 36 -1.50 -1.96 3.85
CA ASN A 36 -2.30 -2.87 3.04
C ASN A 36 -1.69 -4.26 3.06
N GLY A 37 -2.52 -5.27 3.08
CA GLY A 37 -2.12 -6.67 2.99
C GLY A 37 -3.26 -7.58 3.41
N LEU A 38 -3.07 -8.87 3.22
CA LEU A 38 -4.00 -9.91 3.62
C LEU A 38 -3.32 -10.79 4.68
N GLY A 39 -4.10 -11.33 5.61
CA GLY A 39 -3.58 -12.20 6.66
C GLY A 39 -4.48 -12.22 7.90
N ASP A 40 -3.91 -12.64 9.01
CA ASP A 40 -4.63 -12.68 10.29
C ASP A 40 -4.94 -11.26 10.80
N ALA A 41 -6.21 -11.02 11.07
CA ALA A 41 -6.69 -9.69 11.45
C ALA A 41 -6.09 -9.18 12.77
N ASP A 42 -5.89 -10.06 13.75
CA ASP A 42 -5.34 -9.68 15.06
C ASP A 42 -3.84 -9.35 14.96
N GLU A 43 -3.09 -10.12 14.16
CA GLU A 43 -1.67 -9.85 13.91
C GLU A 43 -1.48 -8.53 13.14
N ILE A 44 -2.31 -8.27 12.14
CA ILE A 44 -2.29 -7.02 11.36
C ILE A 44 -2.60 -5.83 12.27
N GLU A 45 -3.64 -5.92 13.09
CA GLU A 45 -4.00 -4.83 14.01
C GLU A 45 -2.90 -4.58 15.04
N LYS A 46 -2.27 -5.63 15.54
CA LYS A 46 -1.12 -5.49 16.44
C LYS A 46 0.04 -4.75 15.75
N THR A 47 0.37 -5.13 14.53
CA THR A 47 1.43 -4.48 13.74
C THR A 47 1.10 -3.00 13.51
N ARG A 48 -0.13 -2.69 13.13
CA ARG A 48 -0.61 -1.32 12.93
C ARG A 48 -0.49 -0.48 14.19
N ALA A 49 -1.02 -1.00 15.30
CA ALA A 49 -1.04 -0.27 16.57
C ALA A 49 0.37 -0.08 17.15
N ASP A 50 1.23 -1.08 17.05
CA ASP A 50 2.62 -0.99 17.50
C ASP A 50 3.38 0.09 16.71
N LEU A 51 3.21 0.12 15.38
CA LEU A 51 3.85 1.13 14.53
C LEU A 51 3.35 2.55 14.85
N GLU A 52 2.05 2.72 15.03
CA GLU A 52 1.44 4.00 15.43
C GLU A 52 1.99 4.48 16.76
N LYS A 53 2.04 3.59 17.75
CA LYS A 53 2.57 3.89 19.10
C LYS A 53 4.06 4.24 19.08
N GLU A 54 4.85 3.51 18.30
CA GLU A 54 6.30 3.72 18.21
C GLU A 54 6.64 5.06 17.56
N THR A 55 5.88 5.45 16.54
CA THR A 55 6.23 6.60 15.68
C THR A 55 5.43 7.87 15.98
N GLY A 56 4.26 7.74 16.58
CA GLY A 56 3.37 8.85 16.88
C GLY A 56 2.61 9.43 15.69
N VAL A 57 2.76 8.84 14.49
CA VAL A 57 1.96 9.20 13.31
C VAL A 57 0.67 8.39 13.28
N THR A 58 -0.27 8.79 12.44
CA THR A 58 -1.49 8.00 12.19
C THR A 58 -1.16 6.82 11.28
N VAL A 59 -1.49 5.61 11.71
CA VAL A 59 -1.34 4.39 10.92
C VAL A 59 -2.70 3.73 10.75
N LEU A 60 -3.13 3.61 9.50
CA LEU A 60 -4.38 2.97 9.10
C LEU A 60 -4.11 1.63 8.41
N TYR A 61 -5.15 0.84 8.24
CA TYR A 61 -5.10 -0.42 7.50
C TYR A 61 -6.32 -0.56 6.59
N HIS A 62 -6.08 -1.05 5.37
CA HIS A 62 -7.13 -1.44 4.44
C HIS A 62 -6.77 -2.77 3.77
N GLY A 63 -7.66 -3.72 3.86
CA GLY A 63 -7.46 -5.09 3.35
C GLY A 63 -7.78 -5.27 1.85
N ALA A 64 -7.61 -4.25 1.03
CA ALA A 64 -7.87 -4.36 -0.41
C ALA A 64 -7.10 -5.52 -1.03
N ASN A 65 -7.81 -6.37 -1.75
CA ASN A 65 -7.21 -7.39 -2.59
C ASN A 65 -6.67 -6.73 -3.87
N MET A 66 -5.38 -6.91 -4.14
CA MET A 66 -4.72 -6.33 -5.31
C MET A 66 -5.19 -6.92 -6.65
N LEU A 67 -6.01 -7.95 -6.63
CA LEU A 67 -6.73 -8.47 -7.80
C LEU A 67 -8.11 -7.83 -8.02
N ALA A 68 -8.56 -6.98 -7.10
CA ALA A 68 -9.89 -6.36 -7.13
C ALA A 68 -9.77 -4.84 -7.32
N PRO A 69 -9.90 -4.32 -8.55
CA PRO A 69 -9.77 -2.88 -8.83
C PRO A 69 -10.68 -1.99 -7.99
N ALA A 70 -11.91 -2.44 -7.71
CA ALA A 70 -12.85 -1.69 -6.88
C ALA A 70 -12.37 -1.54 -5.42
N GLU A 71 -11.75 -2.58 -4.85
CA GLU A 71 -11.18 -2.52 -3.50
C GLU A 71 -9.94 -1.64 -3.46
N ILE A 72 -9.11 -1.65 -4.50
CA ILE A 72 -7.96 -0.74 -4.62
C ILE A 72 -8.42 0.72 -4.65
N HIS A 73 -9.43 1.02 -5.44
CA HIS A 73 -10.01 2.35 -5.52
C HIS A 73 -10.57 2.80 -4.16
N ASP A 74 -11.28 1.92 -3.46
CA ASP A 74 -11.82 2.18 -2.12
C ASP A 74 -10.70 2.50 -1.11
N MET A 75 -9.60 1.74 -1.14
CA MET A 75 -8.43 2.00 -0.29
C MET A 75 -7.86 3.41 -0.50
N VAL A 76 -7.72 3.84 -1.74
CA VAL A 76 -7.19 5.17 -2.06
C VAL A 76 -8.16 6.26 -1.61
N GLN A 77 -9.46 6.08 -1.83
CA GLN A 77 -10.49 7.02 -1.35
C GLN A 77 -10.52 7.10 0.17
N GLU A 78 -10.46 5.97 0.87
CA GLU A 78 -10.45 5.95 2.34
C GLU A 78 -9.19 6.64 2.90
N THR A 79 -8.05 6.49 2.25
CA THR A 79 -6.83 7.20 2.64
C THR A 79 -7.04 8.72 2.55
N GLU A 80 -7.54 9.21 1.43
CA GLU A 80 -7.82 10.65 1.25
C GLU A 80 -8.84 11.15 2.26
N LYS A 81 -9.91 10.40 2.46
CA LYS A 81 -10.99 10.77 3.38
C LYS A 81 -10.53 10.86 4.84
N GLN A 82 -9.72 9.90 5.29
CA GLN A 82 -9.30 9.83 6.69
C GLN A 82 -8.05 10.65 7.00
N LEU A 83 -7.13 10.80 6.04
CA LEU A 83 -5.87 11.52 6.25
C LEU A 83 -5.84 12.90 5.58
N GLY A 84 -6.77 13.19 4.68
CA GLY A 84 -6.91 14.48 4.02
C GLY A 84 -6.16 14.63 2.69
N SER A 85 -5.25 13.71 2.36
CA SER A 85 -4.54 13.69 1.07
C SER A 85 -3.98 12.31 0.77
N VAL A 86 -3.54 12.11 -0.47
CA VAL A 86 -2.71 10.98 -0.90
C VAL A 86 -1.46 11.56 -1.55
N ASP A 87 -0.36 11.55 -0.83
CA ASP A 87 0.87 12.21 -1.25
C ASP A 87 1.90 11.23 -1.84
N ILE A 88 2.00 10.05 -1.24
CA ILE A 88 3.01 9.04 -1.59
C ILE A 88 2.29 7.72 -1.83
N LEU A 89 2.62 7.09 -2.94
CA LEU A 89 2.14 5.75 -3.28
C LEU A 89 3.34 4.83 -3.51
N VAL A 90 3.46 3.76 -2.72
CA VAL A 90 4.48 2.73 -2.90
C VAL A 90 3.81 1.44 -3.37
N ASN A 91 4.01 1.11 -4.63
CA ASN A 91 3.55 -0.15 -5.23
C ASN A 91 4.54 -1.26 -4.93
N ASN A 92 4.39 -1.86 -3.74
CA ASN A 92 5.28 -2.92 -3.26
C ASN A 92 4.65 -4.31 -3.36
N ALA A 93 3.33 -4.43 -3.37
CA ALA A 93 2.67 -5.75 -3.41
C ALA A 93 3.16 -6.60 -4.58
N GLY A 94 3.45 -7.85 -4.30
CA GLY A 94 3.91 -8.80 -5.30
C GLY A 94 3.88 -10.23 -4.78
N ILE A 95 3.72 -11.16 -5.69
CA ILE A 95 3.82 -12.59 -5.46
C ILE A 95 4.77 -13.19 -6.49
N GLN A 96 5.27 -14.38 -6.19
CA GLN A 96 6.10 -15.14 -7.12
C GLN A 96 5.69 -16.61 -7.16
N HIS A 97 6.03 -17.26 -8.26
CA HIS A 97 5.95 -18.69 -8.42
C HIS A 97 7.09 -19.14 -9.35
N VAL A 98 7.79 -20.20 -8.98
CA VAL A 98 8.91 -20.74 -9.76
C VAL A 98 8.53 -22.09 -10.28
N SER A 99 8.61 -22.26 -11.60
CA SER A 99 8.30 -23.50 -12.30
C SER A 99 8.95 -23.48 -13.68
N PRO A 100 9.28 -24.65 -14.28
CA PRO A 100 9.59 -24.72 -15.71
C PRO A 100 8.45 -24.11 -16.52
N ILE A 101 8.76 -23.50 -17.65
CA ILE A 101 7.75 -22.75 -18.43
C ILE A 101 6.62 -23.67 -18.93
N GLU A 102 6.94 -24.88 -19.33
CA GLU A 102 5.96 -25.85 -19.80
C GLU A 102 5.01 -26.37 -18.73
N ASP A 103 5.41 -26.27 -17.45
CA ASP A 103 4.61 -26.69 -16.29
C ASP A 103 4.01 -25.49 -15.51
N PHE A 104 4.25 -24.28 -15.98
CA PHE A 104 3.81 -23.07 -15.27
C PHE A 104 2.28 -22.95 -15.30
N PRO A 105 1.58 -22.96 -14.13
CA PRO A 105 0.12 -22.91 -14.13
C PRO A 105 -0.40 -21.55 -14.65
N ASP A 106 -1.34 -21.58 -15.59
CA ASP A 106 -1.95 -20.36 -16.16
C ASP A 106 -2.55 -19.46 -15.08
N ALA A 107 -3.22 -20.05 -14.08
CA ALA A 107 -3.79 -19.30 -12.97
C ALA A 107 -2.73 -18.56 -12.13
N LYS A 108 -1.52 -19.11 -12.00
CA LYS A 108 -0.40 -18.45 -11.34
C LYS A 108 0.15 -17.30 -12.16
N TRP A 109 0.24 -17.48 -13.47
CA TRP A 109 0.60 -16.41 -14.39
C TRP A 109 -0.36 -15.23 -14.26
N ASP A 110 -1.67 -15.50 -14.37
CA ASP A 110 -2.69 -14.46 -14.28
C ASP A 110 -2.65 -13.71 -12.94
N ALA A 111 -2.49 -14.43 -11.82
CA ALA A 111 -2.38 -13.83 -10.50
C ALA A 111 -1.12 -12.97 -10.36
N ILE A 112 0.02 -13.41 -10.87
CA ILE A 112 1.28 -12.66 -10.82
C ILE A 112 1.16 -11.38 -11.64
N ILE A 113 0.65 -11.44 -12.87
CA ILE A 113 0.43 -10.25 -13.70
C ILE A 113 -0.57 -9.31 -13.03
N GLY A 114 -1.65 -9.84 -12.47
CA GLY A 114 -2.66 -9.05 -11.76
C GLY A 114 -2.09 -8.29 -10.57
N ILE A 115 -1.34 -8.97 -9.71
CA ILE A 115 -0.81 -8.38 -8.48
C ILE A 115 0.44 -7.55 -8.75
N ASN A 116 1.40 -8.07 -9.54
CA ASN A 116 2.70 -7.42 -9.69
C ASN A 116 2.69 -6.26 -10.70
N LEU A 117 1.77 -6.27 -11.66
CA LEU A 117 1.69 -5.27 -12.72
C LEU A 117 0.37 -4.50 -12.71
N SER A 118 -0.76 -5.19 -12.90
CA SER A 118 -2.06 -4.53 -13.06
C SER A 118 -2.49 -3.74 -11.83
N SER A 119 -2.16 -4.21 -10.63
CA SER A 119 -2.48 -3.48 -9.40
C SER A 119 -1.83 -2.10 -9.36
N SER A 120 -0.60 -1.96 -9.87
CA SER A 120 0.09 -0.68 -9.97
C SER A 120 -0.64 0.30 -10.90
N PHE A 121 -1.18 -0.18 -12.00
CA PHE A 121 -2.04 0.63 -12.86
C PHE A 121 -3.27 1.15 -12.09
N HIS A 122 -3.95 0.30 -11.35
CA HIS A 122 -5.16 0.67 -10.63
C HIS A 122 -4.89 1.61 -9.46
N THR A 123 -3.82 1.40 -8.69
CA THR A 123 -3.42 2.32 -7.60
C THR A 123 -3.03 3.69 -8.15
N ILE A 124 -2.24 3.73 -9.21
CA ILE A 124 -1.80 4.98 -9.86
C ILE A 124 -3.00 5.73 -10.42
N LYS A 125 -3.90 5.04 -11.13
CA LYS A 125 -5.12 5.63 -11.68
C LYS A 125 -5.99 6.27 -10.60
N ALA A 126 -6.09 5.66 -9.43
CA ALA A 126 -6.87 6.17 -8.31
C ALA A 126 -6.16 7.33 -7.58
N ALA A 127 -4.84 7.28 -7.41
CA ALA A 127 -4.07 8.24 -6.62
C ALA A 127 -3.73 9.53 -7.37
N VAL A 128 -3.43 9.44 -8.67
CA VAL A 128 -2.97 10.59 -9.48
C VAL A 128 -3.91 11.78 -9.47
N PRO A 129 -5.25 11.64 -9.53
CA PRO A 129 -6.15 12.79 -9.45
C PRO A 129 -5.96 13.64 -8.18
N TYR A 130 -5.75 13.00 -7.03
CA TYR A 130 -5.47 13.69 -5.77
C TYR A 130 -4.13 14.41 -5.80
N MET A 131 -3.07 13.75 -6.30
CA MET A 131 -1.75 14.33 -6.43
C MET A 131 -1.73 15.54 -7.37
N LYS A 132 -2.47 15.46 -8.49
CA LYS A 132 -2.63 16.60 -9.42
C LYS A 132 -3.33 17.78 -8.77
N LYS A 133 -4.41 17.52 -8.04
CA LYS A 133 -5.20 18.56 -7.36
C LYS A 133 -4.36 19.35 -6.36
N GLN A 134 -3.48 18.68 -5.61
CA GLN A 134 -2.62 19.32 -4.61
C GLN A 134 -1.27 19.81 -5.16
N GLY A 135 -0.93 19.46 -6.42
CA GLY A 135 0.30 19.90 -7.09
C GLY A 135 1.56 19.20 -6.62
N TRP A 136 1.44 18.08 -5.90
CA TRP A 136 2.58 17.30 -5.41
C TRP A 136 2.23 15.82 -5.27
N GLY A 137 3.18 14.95 -5.54
CA GLY A 137 3.06 13.51 -5.36
C GLY A 137 4.34 12.76 -5.66
N ARG A 138 4.46 11.54 -5.13
CA ARG A 138 5.55 10.59 -5.44
C ARG A 138 4.97 9.18 -5.59
N ILE A 139 5.44 8.48 -6.63
CA ILE A 139 5.07 7.09 -6.92
C ILE A 139 6.35 6.27 -7.13
#